data_5099efad6b2540f69d8326efd7f9ddd0
#
_entry.id   5099efad6b2540f69d8326efd7f9ddd0
#
_cell.length_a   1.000
_cell.length_b   1.000
_cell.length_c   1.000
_cell.angle_alpha   90.00
_cell.angle_beta   90.00
_cell.angle_gamma   90.00
#
_symmetry.space_group_name_H-M   'P 1'
#
loop_
_entity.id
_entity.type
_entity.pdbx_description
1 polymer ?
#
loop_
_entity_poly.entity_id
_entity_poly.type
_entity_poly.pdbx_seq_one_letter_code
_entity_poly.pdbx_strand_id
1 'polypeptide(L)'
;MKQTQVNTNINFVNNKQLFIKQIKASYFRNYKNLELNLSADNIVLVGHNGVGKTNILEAVSYLTSGRGIRKAKSKDLIFNNFDDKFYEDLFWGVHASVFVMDKTFEIGTGIQKNNNSRLVKINGEFAKQADLSKLVKISWITPQMLLVFHNGMQEKRRFIDRLINISNPTHVGVLYRYEFLIKERLKIINNYNGNKIWIDTIENDIVNLSIKIIESRKKFVSEMQRIFFKSDLNEDFFPDICLEITGKAEELLYSLGEEKYHFKMIEILRKNRNNGISTFIGPHKSELLIFKRESK
;
A
#
# COMPACT_ATOMS: atom_id res chain seq x y z
N MET A 1 4.88 37.52 -11.85
CA MET A 1 3.69 36.65 -11.74
C MET A 1 3.22 36.67 -10.31
N LYS A 2 2.02 37.19 -10.05
CA LYS A 2 1.48 37.37 -8.69
C LYS A 2 1.05 36.02 -8.11
N GLN A 3 1.63 35.65 -6.97
CA GLN A 3 1.19 34.50 -6.17
C GLN A 3 -0.16 34.87 -5.54
N THR A 4 -1.20 34.15 -5.89
CA THR A 4 -2.50 34.22 -5.20
C THR A 4 -2.44 33.21 -4.04
N GLN A 5 -2.19 33.71 -2.83
CA GLN A 5 -2.32 32.92 -1.62
C GLN A 5 -3.81 32.73 -1.32
N VAL A 6 -4.28 31.51 -1.31
CA VAL A 6 -5.58 31.14 -0.73
C VAL A 6 -5.31 30.67 0.70
N ASN A 7 -5.61 31.54 1.66
CA ASN A 7 -5.60 31.20 3.08
C ASN A 7 -6.83 30.35 3.40
N THR A 8 -6.64 29.07 3.66
CA THR A 8 -7.64 28.25 4.38
C THR A 8 -7.04 27.86 5.71
N ASN A 9 -7.43 28.57 6.76
CA ASN A 9 -7.14 28.18 8.14
C ASN A 9 -7.99 26.96 8.49
N ILE A 10 -7.41 25.77 8.36
CA ILE A 10 -7.95 24.55 8.97
C ILE A 10 -7.06 24.29 10.18
N ASN A 11 -7.59 24.56 11.37
CA ASN A 11 -6.93 24.23 12.63
C ASN A 11 -6.92 22.72 12.82
N PHE A 12 -5.86 22.04 12.41
CA PHE A 12 -5.57 20.68 12.86
C PHE A 12 -4.97 20.74 14.25
N VAL A 13 -5.60 20.08 15.21
CA VAL A 13 -5.13 19.89 16.58
C VAL A 13 -3.75 19.25 16.54
N ASN A 14 -2.78 19.98 17.10
CA ASN A 14 -1.37 19.64 17.28
C ASN A 14 -1.12 18.24 17.84
N ASN A 15 -0.18 17.48 17.26
CA ASN A 15 1.01 17.02 17.96
C ASN A 15 1.84 15.98 17.23
N LYS A 16 2.17 16.13 15.95
CA LYS A 16 3.32 15.43 15.33
C LYS A 16 3.56 16.02 13.95
N GLN A 17 4.37 17.06 13.88
CA GLN A 17 4.74 17.63 12.59
C GLN A 17 5.60 16.64 11.82
N LEU A 18 5.11 16.23 10.66
CA LEU A 18 5.87 15.49 9.66
C LEU A 18 5.79 16.30 8.37
N PHE A 19 6.93 16.75 7.87
CA PHE A 19 7.01 17.46 6.59
C PHE A 19 8.34 17.23 5.89
N ILE A 20 8.35 17.38 4.58
CA ILE A 20 9.56 17.29 3.75
C ILE A 20 10.16 18.69 3.64
N LYS A 21 11.38 18.89 4.16
CA LYS A 21 12.12 20.14 4.04
C LYS A 21 12.73 20.33 2.67
N GLN A 22 13.26 19.25 2.11
CA GLN A 22 13.93 19.26 0.83
C GLN A 22 13.71 17.92 0.13
N ILE A 23 13.57 17.95 -1.19
CA ILE A 23 13.63 16.76 -2.03
C ILE A 23 14.56 17.00 -3.20
N LYS A 24 15.44 16.03 -3.46
CA LYS A 24 16.34 15.99 -4.61
C LYS A 24 16.06 14.72 -5.40
N ALA A 25 16.13 14.82 -6.72
CA ALA A 25 16.08 13.67 -7.60
C ALA A 25 17.17 13.78 -8.66
N SER A 26 17.93 12.71 -8.86
CA SER A 26 19.01 12.63 -9.83
C SER A 26 18.73 11.51 -10.80
N TYR A 27 18.80 11.81 -12.10
CA TYR A 27 18.55 10.89 -13.21
C TYR A 27 17.22 10.12 -13.06
N PHE A 28 16.20 10.83 -12.59
CA PHE A 28 14.88 10.28 -12.28
C PHE A 28 13.83 10.76 -13.26
N ARG A 29 13.23 9.88 -14.03
CA ARG A 29 12.19 10.17 -15.03
C ARG A 29 12.65 11.19 -16.06
N ASN A 30 12.07 12.40 -16.03
CA ASN A 30 12.44 13.52 -16.91
C ASN A 30 13.41 14.51 -16.27
N TYR A 31 13.90 14.21 -15.06
CA TYR A 31 14.82 15.08 -14.34
C TYR A 31 16.24 14.50 -14.34
N LYS A 32 17.18 15.22 -14.97
CA LYS A 32 18.61 14.96 -14.79
C LYS A 32 19.03 15.34 -13.37
N ASN A 33 18.61 16.53 -12.92
CA ASN A 33 18.74 16.98 -11.54
C ASN A 33 17.51 17.80 -11.17
N LEU A 34 16.93 17.51 -10.04
CA LEU A 34 15.85 18.26 -9.42
C LEU A 34 16.23 18.55 -7.97
N GLU A 35 16.04 19.78 -7.54
CA GLU A 35 16.14 20.16 -6.13
C GLU A 35 15.00 21.11 -5.79
N LEU A 36 14.21 20.77 -4.78
CA LEU A 36 13.13 21.58 -4.26
C LEU A 36 13.29 21.75 -2.77
N ASN A 37 13.35 23.00 -2.30
CA ASN A 37 13.26 23.36 -0.90
C ASN A 37 11.80 23.67 -0.59
N LEU A 38 11.26 23.01 0.42
CA LEU A 38 9.85 23.04 0.77
C LEU A 38 9.72 23.64 2.17
N SER A 39 8.93 24.70 2.30
CA SER A 39 8.80 25.46 3.54
C SER A 39 7.38 25.51 4.10
N ALA A 40 6.45 24.76 3.46
CA ALA A 40 5.05 24.78 3.83
C ALA A 40 4.51 23.36 4.04
N ASP A 41 3.52 23.22 4.90
CA ASP A 41 2.82 21.96 5.17
C ASP A 41 1.98 21.53 3.96
N ASN A 42 1.42 22.49 3.23
CA ASN A 42 0.63 22.26 2.03
C ASN A 42 1.37 22.77 0.80
N ILE A 43 1.62 21.89 -0.17
CA ILE A 43 2.39 22.19 -1.37
C ILE A 43 1.54 21.91 -2.60
N VAL A 44 1.43 22.90 -3.47
CA VAL A 44 0.74 22.79 -4.76
C VAL A 44 1.75 22.89 -5.89
N LEU A 45 1.82 21.86 -6.74
CA LEU A 45 2.65 21.83 -7.93
C LEU A 45 1.86 22.33 -9.14
N VAL A 46 2.23 23.48 -9.68
CA VAL A 46 1.57 24.13 -10.82
C VAL A 46 2.50 24.15 -12.03
N GLY A 47 1.95 23.99 -13.23
CA GLY A 47 2.69 24.04 -14.49
C GLY A 47 1.96 23.34 -15.64
N HIS A 48 2.49 23.44 -16.85
CA HIS A 48 1.92 22.81 -18.05
C HIS A 48 1.89 21.28 -17.95
N ASN A 49 1.03 20.63 -18.74
CA ASN A 49 1.01 19.18 -18.85
C ASN A 49 2.35 18.67 -19.42
N GLY A 50 2.82 17.54 -18.91
CA GLY A 50 4.09 16.94 -19.34
C GLY A 50 5.35 17.50 -18.66
N VAL A 51 5.30 18.63 -17.92
CA VAL A 51 6.48 19.24 -17.29
C VAL A 51 7.12 18.39 -16.17
N GLY A 52 6.43 17.35 -15.72
CA GLY A 52 6.99 16.43 -14.71
C GLY A 52 6.37 16.50 -13.33
N LYS A 53 5.30 17.28 -13.08
CA LYS A 53 4.64 17.37 -11.76
C LYS A 53 4.38 16.03 -11.11
N THR A 54 3.83 15.09 -11.89
CA THR A 54 3.57 13.72 -11.40
C THR A 54 4.86 12.95 -11.11
N ASN A 55 5.97 13.26 -11.77
CA ASN A 55 7.25 12.62 -11.51
C ASN A 55 7.84 13.09 -10.17
N ILE A 56 7.57 14.33 -9.76
CA ILE A 56 7.91 14.82 -8.40
C ILE A 56 7.11 14.05 -7.34
N LEU A 57 5.79 13.91 -7.52
CA LEU A 57 4.95 13.11 -6.62
C LEU A 57 5.37 11.64 -6.59
N GLU A 58 5.80 11.11 -7.75
CA GLU A 58 6.34 9.75 -7.83
C GLU A 58 7.66 9.64 -7.04
N ALA A 59 8.56 10.63 -7.13
CA ALA A 59 9.77 10.66 -6.32
C ALA A 59 9.46 10.67 -4.82
N VAL A 60 8.51 11.50 -4.37
CA VAL A 60 8.03 11.50 -2.98
C VAL A 60 7.52 10.12 -2.58
N SER A 61 6.77 9.43 -3.44
CA SER A 61 6.23 8.10 -3.12
C SER A 61 7.29 7.02 -2.92
N TYR A 62 8.53 7.27 -3.32
CA TYR A 62 9.67 6.38 -3.05
C TYR A 62 10.33 6.64 -1.69
N LEU A 63 9.89 7.60 -0.91
CA LEU A 63 10.35 7.79 0.47
C LEU A 63 9.72 6.79 1.46
N THR A 64 8.83 5.94 1.00
CA THR A 64 8.28 4.80 1.77
C THR A 64 8.55 3.47 1.08
N SER A 65 8.13 2.36 1.67
CA SER A 65 8.28 1.04 1.06
C SER A 65 7.37 0.87 -0.17
N GLY A 66 7.73 -0.04 -1.07
CA GLY A 66 6.94 -0.38 -2.25
C GLY A 66 7.47 0.23 -3.54
N ARG A 67 6.63 0.21 -4.60
CA ARG A 67 7.00 0.57 -5.98
C ARG A 67 6.50 1.97 -6.39
N GLY A 68 6.20 2.85 -5.42
CA GLY A 68 5.70 4.19 -5.71
C GLY A 68 4.31 4.23 -6.36
N ILE A 69 3.88 5.41 -6.77
CA ILE A 69 2.53 5.70 -7.29
C ILE A 69 2.20 4.85 -8.52
N ARG A 70 3.12 4.76 -9.49
CA ARG A 70 2.90 4.08 -10.78
C ARG A 70 3.28 2.60 -10.79
N LYS A 71 3.79 2.06 -9.67
CA LYS A 71 4.29 0.67 -9.57
C LYS A 71 5.32 0.31 -10.64
N ALA A 72 6.12 1.29 -11.08
CA ALA A 72 7.09 1.15 -12.15
C ALA A 72 8.20 0.14 -11.80
N LYS A 73 8.80 -0.48 -12.81
CA LYS A 73 10.04 -1.22 -12.65
C LYS A 73 11.17 -0.22 -12.40
N SER A 74 12.18 -0.59 -11.61
CA SER A 74 13.28 0.31 -11.27
C SER A 74 14.00 0.88 -12.50
N LYS A 75 14.11 0.11 -13.57
CA LYS A 75 14.71 0.57 -14.84
C LYS A 75 13.89 1.67 -15.54
N ASP A 76 12.57 1.63 -15.41
CA ASP A 76 11.67 2.59 -16.05
C ASP A 76 11.70 3.97 -15.37
N LEU A 77 12.38 4.09 -14.22
CA LEU A 77 12.54 5.33 -13.46
C LEU A 77 13.78 6.12 -13.87
N ILE A 78 14.69 5.48 -14.59
CA ILE A 78 15.93 6.10 -15.02
C ILE A 78 15.62 7.20 -16.03
N PHE A 79 16.31 8.33 -15.88
CA PHE A 79 16.25 9.43 -16.83
C PHE A 79 16.65 8.95 -18.22
N ASN A 80 15.79 9.14 -19.18
CA ASN A 80 16.00 8.70 -20.56
C ASN A 80 16.00 9.94 -21.45
N ASN A 81 17.19 10.42 -21.82
CA ASN A 81 17.36 11.41 -22.86
C ASN A 81 17.83 10.68 -24.12
N PHE A 82 17.05 10.73 -25.19
CA PHE A 82 17.34 9.98 -26.44
C PHE A 82 18.66 10.35 -27.09
N ASP A 83 19.30 11.45 -26.65
CA ASP A 83 20.56 11.97 -27.24
C ASP A 83 21.84 11.52 -26.52
N ASP A 84 21.74 10.96 -25.31
CA ASP A 84 22.93 10.53 -24.55
C ASP A 84 23.31 9.08 -24.87
N LYS A 85 24.32 8.88 -25.71
CA LYS A 85 24.91 7.57 -26.05
C LYS A 85 25.66 6.87 -24.90
N PHE A 86 25.64 7.40 -23.69
CA PHE A 86 26.31 6.86 -22.52
C PHE A 86 25.36 6.06 -21.62
N TYR A 87 24.95 4.89 -22.10
CA TYR A 87 24.12 3.94 -21.32
C TYR A 87 24.86 3.17 -20.24
N GLU A 88 26.15 3.45 -20.00
CA GLU A 88 26.97 2.62 -19.10
C GLU A 88 26.73 2.89 -17.61
N ASP A 89 26.17 4.04 -17.22
CA ASP A 89 25.94 4.43 -15.83
C ASP A 89 24.45 4.61 -15.49
N LEU A 90 23.68 3.54 -15.72
CA LEU A 90 22.24 3.57 -15.43
C LEU A 90 21.99 3.56 -13.93
N PHE A 91 21.63 4.72 -13.37
CA PHE A 91 21.19 4.86 -12.00
C PHE A 91 20.06 5.90 -11.89
N TRP A 92 19.35 5.87 -10.82
CA TRP A 92 18.51 6.98 -10.37
C TRP A 92 18.61 7.10 -8.85
N GLY A 93 18.42 8.28 -8.34
CA GLY A 93 18.40 8.54 -6.92
C GLY A 93 17.33 9.56 -6.53
N VAL A 94 16.69 9.32 -5.41
CA VAL A 94 15.83 10.29 -4.72
C VAL A 94 16.37 10.45 -3.31
N HIS A 95 16.56 11.68 -2.89
CA HIS A 95 16.99 12.05 -1.56
C HIS A 95 16.01 13.06 -0.97
N ALA A 96 15.68 12.94 0.31
CA ALA A 96 14.84 13.90 1.00
C ALA A 96 15.31 14.13 2.43
N SER A 97 15.25 15.39 2.86
CA SER A 97 15.37 15.80 4.25
C SER A 97 13.95 15.89 4.82
N VAL A 98 13.62 15.02 5.76
CA VAL A 98 12.28 14.87 6.33
C VAL A 98 12.30 15.16 7.81
N PHE A 99 11.45 16.08 8.25
CA PHE A 99 11.27 16.40 9.65
C PHE A 99 10.19 15.52 10.26
N VAL A 100 10.52 14.82 11.34
CA VAL A 100 9.61 13.91 12.05
C VAL A 100 9.81 14.06 13.55
N MET A 101 8.79 14.47 14.31
CA MET A 101 8.85 14.54 15.79
C MET A 101 10.13 15.21 16.29
N ASP A 102 10.36 16.45 15.89
CA ASP A 102 11.51 17.29 16.31
C ASP A 102 12.90 16.83 15.83
N LYS A 103 12.95 15.82 14.95
CA LYS A 103 14.19 15.33 14.35
C LYS A 103 14.13 15.42 12.83
N THR A 104 15.28 15.70 12.23
CA THR A 104 15.44 15.64 10.77
C THR A 104 16.12 14.34 10.39
N PHE A 105 15.56 13.65 9.41
CA PHE A 105 16.10 12.42 8.84
C PHE A 105 16.46 12.65 7.38
N GLU A 106 17.65 12.20 7.01
CA GLU A 106 18.10 12.20 5.62
C GLU A 106 17.80 10.84 5.01
N ILE A 107 16.87 10.80 4.06
CA ILE A 107 16.43 9.57 3.39
C ILE A 107 16.92 9.56 1.96
N GLY A 108 17.74 8.57 1.61
CA GLY A 108 18.19 8.31 0.25
C GLY A 108 17.63 6.98 -0.28
N THR A 109 17.16 6.96 -1.51
CA THR A 109 16.73 5.72 -2.18
C THR A 109 17.02 5.78 -3.67
N GLY A 110 17.35 4.63 -4.27
CA GLY A 110 17.68 4.58 -5.68
C GLY A 110 18.19 3.22 -6.11
N ILE A 111 18.76 3.15 -7.31
CA ILE A 111 19.54 2.00 -7.78
C ILE A 111 20.95 2.45 -8.14
N GLN A 112 21.89 1.55 -8.01
CA GLN A 112 23.27 1.76 -8.46
C GLN A 112 23.54 1.02 -9.77
N LYS A 113 24.61 1.41 -10.44
CA LYS A 113 25.17 0.70 -11.60
C LYS A 113 25.26 -0.81 -11.33
N ASN A 114 24.78 -1.60 -12.28
CA ASN A 114 24.80 -3.08 -12.23
C ASN A 114 23.96 -3.73 -11.09
N ASN A 115 23.21 -2.96 -10.33
CA ASN A 115 22.31 -3.50 -9.31
C ASN A 115 20.87 -3.05 -9.57
N ASN A 116 20.00 -4.01 -9.93
CA ASN A 116 18.58 -3.76 -10.17
C ASN A 116 17.76 -3.64 -8.87
N SER A 117 18.40 -3.92 -7.72
CA SER A 117 17.74 -3.86 -6.42
C SER A 117 17.75 -2.43 -5.90
N ARG A 118 16.59 -1.97 -5.45
CA ARG A 118 16.45 -0.68 -4.82
C ARG A 118 17.20 -0.65 -3.49
N LEU A 119 18.12 0.28 -3.36
CA LEU A 119 18.88 0.59 -2.15
C LEU A 119 18.18 1.68 -1.35
N VAL A 120 18.36 1.64 -0.05
CA VAL A 120 17.85 2.65 0.89
C VAL A 120 18.96 3.04 1.85
N LYS A 121 19.06 4.33 2.14
CA LYS A 121 19.89 4.88 3.22
C LYS A 121 19.05 5.79 4.10
N ILE A 122 19.28 5.73 5.41
CA ILE A 122 18.69 6.63 6.41
C ILE A 122 19.86 7.21 7.20
N ASN A 123 19.99 8.53 7.22
CA ASN A 123 21.11 9.25 7.83
C ASN A 123 22.49 8.74 7.36
N GLY A 124 22.60 8.39 6.08
CA GLY A 124 23.84 7.89 5.49
C GLY A 124 24.08 6.38 5.61
N GLU A 125 23.37 5.68 6.50
CA GLU A 125 23.52 4.25 6.73
C GLU A 125 22.57 3.42 5.86
N PHE A 126 23.01 2.24 5.40
CA PHE A 126 22.17 1.33 4.65
C PHE A 126 21.03 0.79 5.53
N ALA A 127 19.82 0.80 4.99
CA ALA A 127 18.61 0.36 5.65
C ALA A 127 17.76 -0.55 4.73
N LYS A 128 16.82 -1.28 5.32
CA LYS A 128 15.84 -2.07 4.56
C LYS A 128 14.69 -1.17 4.09
N GLN A 129 14.06 -1.51 2.95
CA GLN A 129 12.87 -0.77 2.50
C GLN A 129 11.75 -0.74 3.54
N ALA A 130 11.61 -1.78 4.36
CA ALA A 130 10.64 -1.84 5.44
C ALA A 130 10.86 -0.77 6.52
N ASP A 131 12.11 -0.33 6.73
CA ASP A 131 12.43 0.68 7.75
C ASP A 131 11.93 2.07 7.34
N LEU A 132 11.83 2.35 6.04
CA LEU A 132 11.18 3.57 5.54
C LEU A 132 9.73 3.70 6.04
N SER A 133 8.96 2.61 6.00
CA SER A 133 7.55 2.62 6.42
C SER A 133 7.36 2.82 7.93
N LYS A 134 8.41 2.56 8.73
CA LYS A 134 8.40 2.86 10.16
C LYS A 134 8.62 4.35 10.41
N LEU A 135 9.40 4.99 9.55
CA LEU A 135 9.78 6.40 9.66
C LEU A 135 8.76 7.33 8.99
N VAL A 136 8.40 7.03 7.73
CA VAL A 136 7.53 7.87 6.91
C VAL A 136 6.40 7.03 6.31
N LYS A 137 5.17 7.43 6.60
CA LYS A 137 3.97 6.83 6.03
C LYS A 137 3.40 7.77 4.96
N ILE A 138 3.34 7.29 3.72
CA ILE A 138 2.86 8.07 2.58
C ILE A 138 1.63 7.39 1.99
N SER A 139 0.56 8.16 1.86
CA SER A 139 -0.62 7.78 1.09
C SER A 139 -0.79 8.75 -0.08
N TRP A 140 -1.42 8.27 -1.14
CA TRP A 140 -1.72 9.07 -2.32
C TRP A 140 -3.07 8.72 -2.92
N ILE A 141 -3.66 9.69 -3.59
CA ILE A 141 -4.87 9.51 -4.39
C ILE A 141 -4.52 9.85 -5.84
N THR A 142 -4.93 9.01 -6.77
CA THR A 142 -4.79 9.24 -8.21
C THR A 142 -6.16 9.18 -8.88
N PRO A 143 -6.36 9.83 -10.05
CA PRO A 143 -7.63 9.74 -10.77
C PRO A 143 -8.07 8.29 -11.05
N GLN A 144 -7.12 7.39 -11.34
CA GLN A 144 -7.43 5.96 -11.56
C GLN A 144 -7.97 5.28 -10.30
N MET A 145 -7.64 5.77 -9.10
CA MET A 145 -8.15 5.20 -7.85
C MET A 145 -9.63 5.50 -7.62
N LEU A 146 -10.18 6.55 -8.24
CA LEU A 146 -11.62 6.81 -8.22
C LEU A 146 -12.39 5.69 -8.94
N LEU A 147 -11.76 5.05 -9.93
CA LEU A 147 -12.34 3.92 -10.66
C LEU A 147 -12.31 2.60 -9.87
N VAL A 148 -11.60 2.53 -8.74
CA VAL A 148 -11.51 1.30 -7.93
C VAL A 148 -12.90 0.79 -7.52
N PHE A 149 -13.84 1.70 -7.25
CA PHE A 149 -15.19 1.34 -6.85
C PHE A 149 -16.06 0.86 -8.03
N HIS A 150 -15.69 1.19 -9.27
CA HIS A 150 -16.30 0.66 -10.49
C HIS A 150 -15.62 -0.62 -10.97
N ASN A 151 -14.41 -0.89 -10.50
CA ASN A 151 -13.65 -2.09 -10.83
C ASN A 151 -14.12 -3.29 -10.01
N GLY A 152 -13.71 -4.50 -10.45
CA GLY A 152 -14.06 -5.74 -9.76
C GLY A 152 -13.54 -5.84 -8.33
N MET A 153 -14.09 -6.80 -7.57
CA MET A 153 -13.82 -7.03 -6.15
C MET A 153 -12.33 -7.15 -5.79
N GLN A 154 -11.49 -7.63 -6.69
CA GLN A 154 -10.05 -7.75 -6.46
C GLN A 154 -9.37 -6.39 -6.28
N GLU A 155 -9.73 -5.38 -7.09
CA GLU A 155 -9.15 -4.04 -6.99
C GLU A 155 -9.62 -3.33 -5.71
N LYS A 156 -10.87 -3.51 -5.30
CA LYS A 156 -11.40 -3.00 -4.03
C LYS A 156 -10.63 -3.58 -2.83
N ARG A 157 -10.36 -4.91 -2.82
CA ARG A 157 -9.53 -5.53 -1.78
C ARG A 157 -8.11 -4.98 -1.76
N ARG A 158 -7.45 -4.88 -2.91
CA ARG A 158 -6.10 -4.30 -3.01
C ARG A 158 -6.05 -2.87 -2.51
N PHE A 159 -7.12 -2.11 -2.72
CA PHE A 159 -7.22 -0.73 -2.23
C PHE A 159 -7.23 -0.71 -0.70
N ILE A 160 -8.13 -1.47 -0.06
CA ILE A 160 -8.23 -1.51 1.40
C ILE A 160 -6.95 -2.06 2.04
N ASP A 161 -6.39 -3.14 1.49
CA ASP A 161 -5.16 -3.76 1.99
C ASP A 161 -3.96 -2.80 1.93
N ARG A 162 -3.91 -1.93 0.93
CA ARG A 162 -2.91 -0.86 0.86
C ARG A 162 -3.10 0.18 1.97
N LEU A 163 -4.33 0.57 2.26
CA LEU A 163 -4.61 1.50 3.36
C LEU A 163 -4.26 0.88 4.71
N ILE A 164 -4.60 -0.39 4.92
CA ILE A 164 -4.22 -1.14 6.12
C ILE A 164 -2.70 -1.16 6.30
N ASN A 165 -1.94 -1.34 5.22
CA ASN A 165 -0.48 -1.38 5.29
C ASN A 165 0.15 -0.08 5.80
N ILE A 166 -0.53 1.05 5.67
CA ILE A 166 -0.06 2.33 6.23
C ILE A 166 -0.06 2.30 7.76
N SER A 167 -1.08 1.68 8.37
CA SER A 167 -1.19 1.54 9.83
C SER A 167 -0.52 0.26 10.35
N ASN A 168 -0.54 -0.81 9.58
CA ASN A 168 0.03 -2.12 9.90
C ASN A 168 0.98 -2.61 8.79
N PRO A 169 2.29 -2.28 8.85
CA PRO A 169 3.26 -2.66 7.81
C PRO A 169 3.45 -4.16 7.64
N THR A 170 3.04 -5.00 8.61
CA THR A 170 3.14 -6.47 8.51
C THR A 170 2.06 -7.08 7.63
N HIS A 171 0.94 -6.35 7.41
CA HIS A 171 -0.23 -6.85 6.67
C HIS A 171 0.11 -7.33 5.26
N VAL A 172 0.91 -6.58 4.53
CA VAL A 172 1.34 -6.96 3.16
C VAL A 172 2.15 -8.25 3.15
N GLY A 173 3.03 -8.44 4.15
CA GLY A 173 3.79 -9.69 4.29
C GLY A 173 2.89 -10.91 4.52
N VAL A 174 1.84 -10.74 5.34
CA VAL A 174 0.81 -11.78 5.61
C VAL A 174 0.05 -12.11 4.31
N LEU A 175 -0.37 -11.10 3.54
CA LEU A 175 -1.06 -11.29 2.25
C LEU A 175 -0.17 -12.03 1.24
N TYR A 176 1.08 -11.62 1.06
CA TYR A 176 2.01 -12.30 0.16
C TYR A 176 2.22 -13.76 0.54
N ARG A 177 2.40 -14.04 1.82
CA ARG A 177 2.57 -15.43 2.30
C ARG A 177 1.32 -16.25 2.07
N TYR A 178 0.14 -15.68 2.33
CA TYR A 178 -1.15 -16.32 2.07
C TYR A 178 -1.34 -16.65 0.58
N GLU A 179 -1.14 -15.69 -0.31
CA GLU A 179 -1.24 -15.89 -1.76
C GLU A 179 -0.22 -16.90 -2.29
N PHE A 180 1.00 -16.87 -1.75
CA PHE A 180 2.03 -17.83 -2.10
C PHE A 180 1.62 -19.26 -1.72
N LEU A 181 1.13 -19.46 -0.49
CA LEU A 181 0.73 -20.79 -0.02
C LEU A 181 -0.48 -21.34 -0.78
N ILE A 182 -1.43 -20.50 -1.19
CA ILE A 182 -2.53 -20.93 -2.06
C ILE A 182 -1.98 -21.49 -3.39
N LYS A 183 -1.01 -20.80 -4.00
CA LYS A 183 -0.39 -21.27 -5.25
C LYS A 183 0.41 -22.55 -5.05
N GLU A 184 1.15 -22.66 -3.96
CA GLU A 184 1.90 -23.89 -3.61
C GLU A 184 0.95 -25.06 -3.36
N ARG A 185 -0.14 -24.84 -2.61
CA ARG A 185 -1.18 -25.84 -2.40
C ARG A 185 -1.70 -26.40 -3.70
N LEU A 186 -1.99 -25.52 -4.68
CA LEU A 186 -2.45 -25.95 -6.00
C LEU A 186 -1.44 -26.82 -6.74
N LYS A 187 -0.17 -26.44 -6.73
CA LYS A 187 0.88 -27.21 -7.37
C LYS A 187 0.96 -28.62 -6.79
N ILE A 188 0.84 -28.74 -5.44
CA ILE A 188 0.89 -30.03 -4.77
C ILE A 188 -0.33 -30.89 -5.11
N ILE A 189 -1.53 -30.29 -5.15
CA ILE A 189 -2.76 -31.04 -5.50
C ILE A 189 -2.70 -31.52 -6.96
N ASN A 190 -2.20 -30.70 -7.87
CA ASN A 190 -2.11 -31.06 -9.29
C ASN A 190 -0.99 -32.08 -9.58
N ASN A 191 0.01 -32.18 -8.70
CA ASN A 191 1.05 -33.20 -8.79
C ASN A 191 0.63 -34.41 -7.94
N TYR A 192 0.15 -35.48 -8.57
CA TYR A 192 -0.42 -36.70 -7.98
C TYR A 192 0.43 -37.39 -6.86
N ASN A 193 1.66 -36.98 -6.66
CA ASN A 193 2.59 -37.52 -5.65
C ASN A 193 2.83 -36.58 -4.47
N GLY A 194 1.91 -35.65 -4.16
CA GLY A 194 2.07 -34.71 -3.07
C GLY A 194 2.12 -35.37 -1.68
N ASN A 195 3.17 -35.06 -0.92
CA ASN A 195 3.30 -35.51 0.45
C ASN A 195 2.12 -34.97 1.31
N LYS A 196 1.31 -35.91 1.86
CA LYS A 196 0.12 -35.57 2.65
C LYS A 196 0.43 -34.70 3.87
N ILE A 197 1.57 -34.93 4.52
CA ILE A 197 2.00 -34.15 5.68
C ILE A 197 2.28 -32.70 5.26
N TRP A 198 2.90 -32.50 4.10
CA TRP A 198 3.22 -31.17 3.61
C TRP A 198 1.98 -30.36 3.23
N ILE A 199 1.01 -30.96 2.55
CA ILE A 199 -0.26 -30.28 2.21
C ILE A 199 -1.06 -29.93 3.48
N ASP A 200 -1.08 -30.80 4.49
CA ASP A 200 -1.75 -30.53 5.77
C ASP A 200 -1.09 -29.33 6.48
N THR A 201 0.24 -29.23 6.46
CA THR A 201 0.98 -28.08 7.03
C THR A 201 0.64 -26.77 6.29
N ILE A 202 0.65 -26.79 4.96
CA ILE A 202 0.31 -25.61 4.14
C ILE A 202 -1.14 -25.18 4.40
N GLU A 203 -2.08 -26.10 4.49
CA GLU A 203 -3.48 -25.77 4.75
C GLU A 203 -3.67 -25.15 6.16
N ASN A 204 -2.97 -25.65 7.18
CA ASN A 204 -2.95 -25.03 8.50
C ASN A 204 -2.41 -23.59 8.45
N ASP A 205 -1.30 -23.37 7.75
CA ASP A 205 -0.74 -22.03 7.58
C ASP A 205 -1.70 -21.10 6.84
N ILE A 206 -2.36 -21.57 5.76
CA ILE A 206 -3.37 -20.81 5.02
C ILE A 206 -4.50 -20.36 5.94
N VAL A 207 -5.03 -21.25 6.80
CA VAL A 207 -6.12 -20.90 7.71
C VAL A 207 -5.65 -19.88 8.74
N ASN A 208 -4.48 -20.06 9.37
CA ASN A 208 -3.93 -19.11 10.33
C ASN A 208 -3.70 -17.73 9.72
N LEU A 209 -3.21 -17.65 8.47
CA LEU A 209 -3.03 -16.40 7.77
C LEU A 209 -4.37 -15.77 7.37
N SER A 210 -5.39 -16.59 7.02
CA SER A 210 -6.72 -16.08 6.70
C SER A 210 -7.35 -15.35 7.89
N ILE A 211 -7.25 -15.89 9.09
CA ILE A 211 -7.71 -15.25 10.33
C ILE A 211 -7.03 -13.89 10.51
N LYS A 212 -5.70 -13.84 10.40
CA LYS A 212 -4.94 -12.58 10.52
C LYS A 212 -5.35 -11.52 9.51
N ILE A 213 -5.65 -11.91 8.27
CA ILE A 213 -6.11 -11.00 7.23
C ILE A 213 -7.50 -10.46 7.57
N ILE A 214 -8.43 -11.33 7.92
CA ILE A 214 -9.82 -10.97 8.25
C ILE A 214 -9.84 -10.02 9.45
N GLU A 215 -9.15 -10.35 10.54
CA GLU A 215 -9.09 -9.52 11.73
C GLU A 215 -8.42 -8.16 11.48
N SER A 216 -7.36 -8.13 10.68
CA SER A 216 -6.71 -6.87 10.30
C SER A 216 -7.63 -5.95 9.50
N ARG A 217 -8.41 -6.50 8.57
CA ARG A 217 -9.41 -5.77 7.78
C ARG A 217 -10.56 -5.28 8.65
N LYS A 218 -11.10 -6.14 9.53
CA LYS A 218 -12.17 -5.78 10.49
C LYS A 218 -11.74 -4.62 11.39
N LYS A 219 -10.55 -4.72 11.97
CA LYS A 219 -10.01 -3.66 12.83
C LYS A 219 -9.92 -2.34 12.08
N PHE A 220 -9.38 -2.36 10.85
CA PHE A 220 -9.25 -1.15 10.04
C PHE A 220 -10.61 -0.53 9.72
N VAL A 221 -11.59 -1.32 9.28
CA VAL A 221 -12.95 -0.85 8.99
C VAL A 221 -13.59 -0.22 10.24
N SER A 222 -13.48 -0.89 11.39
CA SER A 222 -14.02 -0.37 12.66
C SER A 222 -13.38 0.96 13.08
N GLU A 223 -12.04 1.08 12.89
CA GLU A 223 -11.32 2.34 13.17
C GLU A 223 -11.75 3.46 12.22
N MET A 224 -11.89 3.17 10.93
CA MET A 224 -12.34 4.15 9.94
C MET A 224 -13.77 4.61 10.22
N GLN A 225 -14.69 3.69 10.52
CA GLN A 225 -16.06 4.05 10.89
C GLN A 225 -16.09 4.95 12.12
N ARG A 226 -15.28 4.64 13.15
CA ARG A 226 -15.20 5.49 14.34
C ARG A 226 -14.71 6.90 14.02
N ILE A 227 -13.78 7.05 13.06
CA ILE A 227 -13.30 8.36 12.61
C ILE A 227 -14.41 9.10 11.87
N PHE A 228 -15.12 8.45 10.95
CA PHE A 228 -16.23 9.05 10.22
C PHE A 228 -17.35 9.53 11.14
N PHE A 229 -17.67 8.78 12.19
CA PHE A 229 -18.72 9.18 13.16
C PHE A 229 -18.29 10.31 14.13
N LYS A 230 -16.98 10.50 14.34
CA LYS A 230 -16.48 11.53 15.26
C LYS A 230 -16.07 12.83 14.56
N SER A 231 -15.92 12.78 13.23
CA SER A 231 -15.53 13.97 12.49
C SER A 231 -16.73 14.86 12.28
N ASP A 232 -16.68 16.10 12.79
CA ASP A 232 -17.57 17.21 12.39
C ASP A 232 -17.25 17.64 10.94
N LEU A 233 -17.04 16.65 10.06
CA LEU A 233 -16.89 16.91 8.63
C LEU A 233 -18.22 17.46 8.15
N ASN A 234 -18.15 18.64 7.56
CA ASN A 234 -19.31 19.38 7.08
C ASN A 234 -20.15 18.43 6.21
N GLU A 235 -21.33 18.04 6.67
CA GLU A 235 -22.21 17.04 6.02
C GLU A 235 -22.55 17.43 4.58
N ASP A 236 -22.48 18.74 4.27
CA ASP A 236 -22.69 19.26 2.92
C ASP A 236 -21.60 18.82 1.92
N PHE A 237 -20.39 18.52 2.38
CA PHE A 237 -19.26 18.15 1.51
C PHE A 237 -18.92 16.66 1.55
N PHE A 238 -19.16 15.98 2.68
CA PHE A 238 -18.78 14.58 2.86
C PHE A 238 -20.00 13.77 3.29
N PRO A 239 -20.49 12.85 2.44
CA PRO A 239 -21.60 12.01 2.79
C PRO A 239 -21.23 11.07 3.94
N ASP A 240 -22.18 10.82 4.83
CA ASP A 240 -22.04 9.78 5.85
C ASP A 240 -21.95 8.42 5.18
N ILE A 241 -20.82 7.73 5.35
CA ILE A 241 -20.55 6.45 4.69
C ILE A 241 -20.37 5.34 5.72
N CYS A 242 -20.87 4.16 5.36
CA CYS A 242 -20.57 2.92 6.04
C CYS A 242 -19.63 2.06 5.19
N LEU A 243 -18.66 1.45 5.86
CA LEU A 243 -17.75 0.48 5.27
C LEU A 243 -18.03 -0.89 5.85
N GLU A 244 -18.10 -1.90 5.00
CA GLU A 244 -18.24 -3.28 5.42
C GLU A 244 -17.34 -4.18 4.57
N ILE A 245 -16.72 -5.17 5.20
CA ILE A 245 -16.05 -6.26 4.50
C ILE A 245 -16.80 -7.53 4.82
N THR A 246 -17.32 -8.17 3.80
CA THR A 246 -18.15 -9.37 3.89
C THR A 246 -17.62 -10.48 3.01
N GLY A 247 -18.01 -11.71 3.34
CA GLY A 247 -17.67 -12.91 2.62
C GLY A 247 -17.88 -14.16 3.48
N LYS A 248 -17.95 -15.31 2.83
CA LYS A 248 -18.18 -16.58 3.54
C LYS A 248 -17.13 -16.90 4.60
N ALA A 249 -15.89 -16.45 4.41
CA ALA A 249 -14.82 -16.67 5.38
C ALA A 249 -15.01 -15.78 6.62
N GLU A 250 -15.40 -14.52 6.41
CA GLU A 250 -15.70 -13.56 7.44
C GLU A 250 -16.92 -14.01 8.25
N GLU A 251 -18.00 -14.40 7.60
CA GLU A 251 -19.22 -14.91 8.24
C GLU A 251 -18.95 -16.13 9.13
N LEU A 252 -18.15 -17.07 8.61
CA LEU A 252 -17.75 -18.26 9.39
C LEU A 252 -16.89 -17.89 10.60
N LEU A 253 -15.92 -16.99 10.44
CA LEU A 253 -15.05 -16.58 11.56
C LEU A 253 -15.85 -15.87 12.65
N TYR A 254 -16.75 -14.96 12.28
CA TYR A 254 -17.51 -14.18 13.24
C TYR A 254 -18.61 -15.00 13.93
N SER A 255 -19.19 -15.98 13.25
CA SER A 255 -20.21 -16.84 13.85
C SER A 255 -19.67 -17.95 14.72
N LEU A 256 -18.50 -18.51 14.37
CA LEU A 256 -17.96 -19.69 15.04
C LEU A 256 -16.85 -19.37 16.06
N GLY A 257 -16.16 -18.22 15.92
CA GLY A 257 -14.91 -17.91 16.61
C GLY A 257 -13.71 -18.63 15.99
N GLU A 258 -12.49 -18.21 16.37
CA GLU A 258 -11.24 -18.61 15.71
C GLU A 258 -11.02 -20.14 15.73
N GLU A 259 -11.21 -20.80 16.87
CA GLU A 259 -10.92 -22.23 17.02
C GLU A 259 -11.83 -23.08 16.11
N LYS A 260 -13.16 -22.87 16.19
CA LYS A 260 -14.11 -23.63 15.36
C LYS A 260 -13.99 -23.26 13.89
N TYR A 261 -13.68 -22.00 13.58
CA TYR A 261 -13.36 -21.57 12.21
C TYR A 261 -12.18 -22.34 11.65
N HIS A 262 -11.10 -22.47 12.44
CA HIS A 262 -9.90 -23.21 12.02
C HIS A 262 -10.26 -24.66 11.63
N PHE A 263 -10.96 -25.38 12.50
CA PHE A 263 -11.39 -26.76 12.22
C PHE A 263 -12.27 -26.84 10.96
N LYS A 264 -13.24 -25.92 10.84
CA LYS A 264 -14.16 -25.90 9.71
C LYS A 264 -13.45 -25.61 8.38
N MET A 265 -12.51 -24.68 8.38
CA MET A 265 -11.72 -24.34 7.19
C MET A 265 -10.81 -25.48 6.76
N ILE A 266 -10.18 -26.18 7.69
CA ILE A 266 -9.39 -27.38 7.38
C ILE A 266 -10.28 -28.47 6.76
N GLU A 267 -11.48 -28.70 7.30
CA GLU A 267 -12.45 -29.63 6.71
C GLU A 267 -12.79 -29.26 5.26
N ILE A 268 -13.09 -27.98 5.01
CA ILE A 268 -13.40 -27.44 3.68
C ILE A 268 -12.21 -27.63 2.73
N LEU A 269 -11.00 -27.29 3.16
CA LEU A 269 -9.80 -27.41 2.34
C LEU A 269 -9.53 -28.87 1.96
N ARG A 270 -9.67 -29.79 2.92
CA ARG A 270 -9.50 -31.24 2.67
C ARG A 270 -10.53 -31.78 1.68
N LYS A 271 -11.80 -31.40 1.82
CA LYS A 271 -12.86 -31.79 0.85
C LYS A 271 -12.59 -31.24 -0.57
N ASN A 272 -12.01 -30.05 -0.65
CA ASN A 272 -11.76 -29.36 -1.92
C ASN A 272 -10.41 -29.69 -2.57
N ARG A 273 -9.64 -30.64 -2.03
CA ARG A 273 -8.38 -31.08 -2.64
C ARG A 273 -8.53 -31.53 -4.09
N ASN A 274 -9.69 -32.13 -4.42
CA ASN A 274 -9.98 -32.67 -5.75
C ASN A 274 -10.64 -31.65 -6.71
N ASN A 275 -11.07 -30.49 -6.21
CA ASN A 275 -11.95 -29.58 -6.96
C ASN A 275 -11.27 -28.27 -7.42
N GLY A 276 -9.99 -28.07 -7.12
CA GLY A 276 -9.25 -26.86 -7.51
C GLY A 276 -9.61 -25.59 -6.71
N ILE A 277 -8.98 -24.46 -7.06
CA ILE A 277 -9.09 -23.17 -6.34
C ILE A 277 -10.50 -22.55 -6.39
N SER A 278 -11.28 -22.82 -7.42
CA SER A 278 -12.55 -22.11 -7.66
C SER A 278 -13.58 -22.28 -6.53
N THR A 279 -13.43 -23.34 -5.73
CA THR A 279 -14.32 -23.67 -4.61
C THR A 279 -13.78 -23.25 -3.25
N PHE A 280 -12.55 -22.74 -3.19
CA PHE A 280 -11.91 -22.37 -1.93
C PHE A 280 -12.49 -21.07 -1.35
N ILE A 281 -12.93 -21.15 -0.08
CA ILE A 281 -13.43 -20.03 0.71
C ILE A 281 -12.24 -19.36 1.39
N GLY A 282 -12.18 -18.01 1.38
CA GLY A 282 -11.10 -17.30 2.07
C GLY A 282 -11.12 -15.80 1.81
N PRO A 283 -10.27 -15.02 2.52
CA PRO A 283 -10.23 -13.55 2.43
C PRO A 283 -9.84 -13.02 1.04
N HIS A 284 -9.34 -13.86 0.14
CA HIS A 284 -9.11 -13.51 -1.26
C HIS A 284 -10.41 -13.38 -2.07
N LYS A 285 -11.56 -13.77 -1.51
CA LYS A 285 -12.90 -13.62 -2.09
C LYS A 285 -13.77 -12.61 -1.34
N SER A 286 -13.27 -11.96 -0.30
CA SER A 286 -14.02 -10.94 0.45
C SER A 286 -14.45 -9.79 -0.44
N GLU A 287 -15.57 -9.17 -0.12
CA GLU A 287 -16.10 -8.00 -0.79
C GLU A 287 -16.05 -6.78 0.13
N LEU A 288 -15.59 -5.65 -0.42
CA LEU A 288 -15.68 -4.35 0.24
C LEU A 288 -16.94 -3.65 -0.24
N LEU A 289 -17.86 -3.43 0.68
CA LEU A 289 -19.10 -2.67 0.48
C LEU A 289 -18.93 -1.27 1.04
N ILE A 290 -19.41 -0.28 0.31
CA ILE A 290 -19.46 1.11 0.71
C ILE A 290 -20.86 1.60 0.37
N PHE A 291 -21.56 2.10 1.36
CA PHE A 291 -22.90 2.61 1.19
C PHE A 291 -23.12 3.88 2.01
N LYS A 292 -24.02 4.72 1.53
CA LYS A 292 -24.44 5.90 2.27
C LYS A 292 -25.24 5.43 3.48
N ARG A 293 -24.95 5.99 4.65
CA ARG A 293 -25.78 5.77 5.82
C ARG A 293 -27.09 6.50 5.61
N GLU A 294 -28.19 5.80 5.69
CA GLU A 294 -29.50 6.45 5.74
C GLU A 294 -29.66 7.12 7.11
N SER A 295 -29.93 8.42 7.10
CA SER A 295 -30.35 9.13 8.29
C SER A 295 -31.67 8.50 8.76
N LYS A 296 -31.67 7.97 9.99
CA LYS A 296 -32.88 7.48 10.62
C LYS A 296 -33.84 8.64 10.90
#